data_6a067e7fe1fbed2149d5e4f366a924f9
#
_entry.id   6a067e7fe1fbed2149d5e4f366a924f9
#
_cell.length_a   1.000
_cell.length_b   1.000
_cell.length_c   1.000
_cell.angle_alpha   90.00
_cell.angle_beta   90.00
_cell.angle_gamma   90.00
#
_symmetry.space_group_name_H-M   'P 1'
#
loop_
_entity.id
_entity.type
_entity.pdbx_description
1 polymer ?
#
loop_
_entity_poly.entity_id
_entity_poly.type
_entity_poly.pdbx_seq_one_letter_code
_entity_poly.pdbx_strand_id
1 'polypeptide(L)'
;MLNSQISIPVNQPFPWRQTLAYLYWRGTPGLDVIEEDRYTRRTANGPVTVHYDPTQASLICDAQEAGRVRTLFDTGCDISAIESAFAGCPVLGPRLQQVPGLRIPGCWEPFELCLRVILGQQVSVKAAATFMRRLAEVSPNFVPEEIAKSNLNSVRIPQRRIDTLRSVAHAVAAGELNLRSWKEAAVILQKIPGIGPWTIDYLAIRLGRDCDAFPQSDLGLLRAAGFADPRALLHRAEQWRPYRAYAAMYLWAVQHDVIGLES
;
A
#
# COMPACT_ATOMS: atom_id res chain seq x y z
N MET A 1 21.18 -21.07 11.44
CA MET A 1 21.31 -20.02 12.48
C MET A 1 19.92 -19.77 13.01
N LEU A 2 19.70 -19.86 14.34
CA LEU A 2 18.41 -19.49 14.94
C LEU A 2 18.22 -17.99 14.70
N ASN A 3 17.22 -17.62 13.87
CA ASN A 3 16.86 -16.22 13.68
C ASN A 3 16.40 -15.67 15.05
N SER A 4 17.08 -14.66 15.56
CA SER A 4 16.64 -13.99 16.78
C SER A 4 15.35 -13.22 16.51
N GLN A 5 14.30 -13.52 17.25
CA GLN A 5 13.08 -12.71 17.21
C GLN A 5 13.27 -11.40 17.95
N ILE A 6 12.60 -10.37 17.47
CA ILE A 6 12.56 -9.04 18.09
C ILE A 6 11.11 -8.58 18.29
N SER A 7 10.90 -7.84 19.38
CA SER A 7 9.66 -7.13 19.65
C SER A 7 9.77 -5.68 19.14
N ILE A 8 8.84 -5.24 18.32
CA ILE A 8 8.74 -3.89 17.78
C ILE A 8 7.53 -3.22 18.42
N PRO A 9 7.72 -2.27 19.35
CA PRO A 9 6.62 -1.54 19.97
C PRO A 9 5.78 -0.80 18.92
N VAL A 10 4.46 -0.75 19.14
CA VAL A 10 3.51 -0.01 18.30
C VAL A 10 2.65 0.90 19.18
N ASN A 11 2.46 2.14 18.73
CA ASN A 11 1.57 3.09 19.38
C ASN A 11 0.13 2.57 19.33
N GLN A 12 -0.60 2.74 20.44
CA GLN A 12 -2.01 2.34 20.53
C GLN A 12 -2.94 3.51 20.19
N PRO A 13 -4.13 3.22 19.65
CA PRO A 13 -4.64 1.91 19.23
C PRO A 13 -3.94 1.36 17.99
N PHE A 14 -3.90 0.03 17.85
CA PHE A 14 -3.32 -0.63 16.68
C PHE A 14 -4.32 -1.62 16.06
N PRO A 15 -4.94 -1.30 14.91
CA PRO A 15 -5.98 -2.11 14.30
C PRO A 15 -5.38 -3.28 13.51
N TRP A 16 -4.83 -4.29 14.21
CA TRP A 16 -4.11 -5.40 13.61
C TRP A 16 -4.93 -6.13 12.53
N ARG A 17 -6.15 -6.57 12.87
CA ARG A 17 -7.01 -7.31 11.95
C ARG A 17 -7.37 -6.51 10.70
N GLN A 18 -7.67 -5.22 10.86
CA GLN A 18 -7.95 -4.32 9.73
C GLN A 18 -6.72 -4.15 8.84
N THR A 19 -5.54 -4.07 9.44
CA THR A 19 -4.28 -4.01 8.70
C THR A 19 -4.02 -5.29 7.92
N LEU A 20 -4.27 -6.45 8.52
CA LEU A 20 -4.19 -7.75 7.84
C LEU A 20 -5.19 -7.85 6.68
N ALA A 21 -6.44 -7.45 6.90
CA ALA A 21 -7.47 -7.44 5.85
C ALA A 21 -7.08 -6.51 4.68
N TYR A 22 -6.50 -5.35 4.97
CA TYR A 22 -5.95 -4.47 3.94
C TYR A 22 -4.83 -5.16 3.14
N LEU A 23 -3.89 -5.82 3.81
CA LEU A 23 -2.77 -6.53 3.18
C LEU A 23 -3.25 -7.77 2.41
N TYR A 24 -4.27 -8.48 2.88
CA TYR A 24 -4.87 -9.61 2.17
C TYR A 24 -5.28 -9.24 0.73
N TRP A 25 -5.95 -8.10 0.58
CA TRP A 25 -6.41 -7.65 -0.73
C TRP A 25 -5.31 -6.92 -1.54
N ARG A 26 -4.27 -6.42 -0.88
CA ARG A 26 -3.26 -5.54 -1.49
C ARG A 26 -1.82 -6.06 -1.39
N GLY A 27 -1.61 -7.22 -0.81
CA GLY A 27 -0.35 -7.94 -0.80
C GLY A 27 0.00 -8.55 -2.15
N THR A 28 1.19 -9.10 -2.26
CA THR A 28 1.71 -9.73 -3.47
C THR A 28 1.34 -11.20 -3.48
N PRO A 29 0.53 -11.66 -4.45
CA PRO A 29 0.07 -13.04 -4.50
C PRO A 29 1.22 -14.05 -4.53
N GLY A 30 1.09 -15.11 -3.72
CA GLY A 30 2.10 -16.16 -3.60
C GLY A 30 3.29 -15.81 -2.71
N LEU A 31 3.52 -14.51 -2.46
CA LEU A 31 4.60 -14.03 -1.58
C LEU A 31 4.06 -13.53 -0.23
N ASP A 32 2.99 -12.74 -0.22
CA ASP A 32 2.32 -12.32 1.00
C ASP A 32 1.18 -13.29 1.33
N VAL A 33 1.23 -13.87 2.52
CA VAL A 33 0.24 -14.83 3.02
C VAL A 33 -0.34 -14.29 4.32
N ILE A 34 -1.66 -14.19 4.37
CA ILE A 34 -2.41 -13.82 5.56
C ILE A 34 -3.21 -15.04 5.99
N GLU A 35 -2.89 -15.57 7.15
CA GLU A 35 -3.57 -16.73 7.74
C GLU A 35 -3.86 -16.47 9.21
N GLU A 36 -5.09 -16.72 9.63
CA GLU A 36 -5.54 -16.48 11.00
C GLU A 36 -5.24 -15.03 11.45
N ASP A 37 -4.32 -14.88 12.38
CA ASP A 37 -3.92 -13.62 12.99
C ASP A 37 -2.44 -13.31 12.75
N ARG A 38 -1.91 -13.66 11.56
CA ARG A 38 -0.51 -13.45 11.20
C ARG A 38 -0.31 -13.07 9.74
N TYR A 39 0.74 -12.32 9.50
CA TYR A 39 1.28 -12.02 8.18
C TYR A 39 2.54 -12.83 7.96
N THR A 40 2.66 -13.50 6.83
CA THR A 40 3.88 -14.19 6.43
C THR A 40 4.32 -13.71 5.06
N ARG A 41 5.58 -13.30 4.95
CA ARG A 41 6.25 -13.01 3.69
C ARG A 41 7.17 -14.15 3.30
N ARG A 42 6.98 -14.72 2.12
CA ARG A 42 7.91 -15.66 1.51
C ARG A 42 9.08 -14.88 0.90
N THR A 43 10.30 -15.20 1.29
CA THR A 43 11.54 -14.61 0.77
C THR A 43 12.48 -15.71 0.29
N ALA A 44 13.53 -15.35 -0.45
CA ALA A 44 14.56 -16.28 -0.89
C ALA A 44 15.29 -16.96 0.28
N ASN A 45 15.33 -16.30 1.46
CA ASN A 45 15.99 -16.82 2.67
C ASN A 45 15.03 -17.58 3.60
N GLY A 46 13.80 -17.85 3.16
CA GLY A 46 12.77 -18.49 3.95
C GLY A 46 11.62 -17.53 4.32
N PRO A 47 10.56 -18.05 4.97
CA PRO A 47 9.43 -17.25 5.36
C PRO A 47 9.75 -16.35 6.56
N VAL A 48 9.28 -15.10 6.49
CA VAL A 48 9.31 -14.13 7.59
C VAL A 48 7.89 -13.95 8.10
N THR A 49 7.65 -14.35 9.34
CA THR A 49 6.32 -14.26 9.96
C THR A 49 6.27 -13.11 10.94
N VAL A 50 5.17 -12.36 10.90
CA VAL A 50 4.87 -11.25 11.81
C VAL A 50 3.55 -11.54 12.50
N HIS A 51 3.52 -11.42 13.81
CA HIS A 51 2.29 -11.46 14.60
C HIS A 51 2.26 -10.31 15.62
N TYR A 52 1.07 -9.98 16.05
CA TYR A 52 0.85 -8.93 17.03
C TYR A 52 0.63 -9.51 18.42
N ASP A 53 1.40 -9.03 19.39
CA ASP A 53 1.19 -9.33 20.81
C ASP A 53 0.46 -8.16 21.47
N PRO A 54 -0.85 -8.30 21.75
CA PRO A 54 -1.62 -7.24 22.37
C PRO A 54 -1.22 -6.96 23.83
N THR A 55 -0.58 -7.92 24.51
CA THR A 55 -0.17 -7.76 25.91
C THR A 55 1.05 -6.85 26.03
N GLN A 56 1.93 -6.92 25.03
CA GLN A 56 3.14 -6.10 24.95
C GLN A 56 2.96 -4.89 24.04
N ALA A 57 1.79 -4.75 23.38
CA ALA A 57 1.54 -3.74 22.35
C ALA A 57 2.67 -3.72 21.30
N SER A 58 3.02 -4.88 20.74
CA SER A 58 4.17 -4.99 19.86
C SER A 58 4.00 -6.01 18.75
N LEU A 59 4.73 -5.81 17.64
CA LEU A 59 4.90 -6.79 16.58
C LEU A 59 6.13 -7.65 16.87
N ILE A 60 5.97 -8.97 16.74
CA ILE A 60 7.06 -9.93 16.87
C ILE A 60 7.45 -10.42 15.48
N CYS A 61 8.73 -10.33 15.15
CA CYS A 61 9.26 -10.76 13.86
C CYS A 61 10.74 -11.14 13.95
N ASP A 62 11.32 -11.58 12.84
CA ASP A 62 12.77 -11.78 12.68
C ASP A 62 13.51 -10.44 12.81
N ALA A 63 14.55 -10.39 13.62
CA ALA A 63 15.34 -9.18 13.87
C ALA A 63 15.96 -8.59 12.60
N GLN A 64 16.36 -9.44 11.64
CA GLN A 64 16.96 -8.99 10.38
C GLN A 64 15.96 -8.23 9.50
N GLU A 65 14.65 -8.49 9.64
CA GLU A 65 13.59 -7.88 8.85
C GLU A 65 12.86 -6.76 9.60
N ALA A 66 13.29 -6.41 10.79
CA ALA A 66 12.65 -5.40 11.64
C ALA A 66 12.43 -4.06 10.92
N GLY A 67 13.37 -3.64 10.10
CA GLY A 67 13.27 -2.40 9.31
C GLY A 67 12.12 -2.44 8.29
N ARG A 68 11.97 -3.56 7.56
CA ARG A 68 10.88 -3.78 6.60
C ARG A 68 9.54 -3.88 7.31
N VAL A 69 9.49 -4.59 8.45
CA VAL A 69 8.28 -4.72 9.26
C VAL A 69 7.82 -3.37 9.79
N ARG A 70 8.74 -2.53 10.28
CA ARG A 70 8.40 -1.16 10.71
C ARG A 70 7.76 -0.36 9.57
N THR A 71 8.32 -0.43 8.38
CA THR A 71 7.80 0.28 7.20
C THR A 71 6.47 -0.29 6.74
N LEU A 72 6.34 -1.62 6.67
CA LEU A 72 5.13 -2.29 6.22
C LEU A 72 3.92 -1.97 7.10
N PHE A 73 4.12 -1.94 8.43
CA PHE A 73 3.06 -1.74 9.41
C PHE A 73 2.99 -0.30 9.96
N ASP A 74 3.81 0.62 9.42
CA ASP A 74 3.80 2.04 9.82
C ASP A 74 3.89 2.23 11.34
N THR A 75 4.80 1.50 11.98
CA THR A 75 4.88 1.46 13.45
C THR A 75 5.34 2.78 14.07
N GLY A 76 5.99 3.64 13.29
CA GLY A 76 6.56 4.91 13.75
C GLY A 76 5.63 6.12 13.60
N CYS A 77 4.36 5.93 13.14
CA CYS A 77 3.45 7.07 12.99
C CYS A 77 3.02 7.63 14.38
N ASP A 78 2.90 8.94 14.45
CA ASP A 78 2.27 9.61 15.61
C ASP A 78 0.75 9.60 15.45
N ILE A 79 0.14 8.48 15.84
CA ILE A 79 -1.30 8.29 15.67
C ILE A 79 -2.11 9.27 16.52
N SER A 80 -1.60 9.69 17.69
CA SER A 80 -2.28 10.64 18.56
C SER A 80 -2.41 12.01 17.92
N ALA A 81 -1.34 12.49 17.26
CA ALA A 81 -1.36 13.75 16.53
C ALA A 81 -2.32 13.69 15.34
N ILE A 82 -2.34 12.56 14.59
CA ILE A 82 -3.22 12.36 13.45
C ILE A 82 -4.69 12.35 13.87
N GLU A 83 -5.04 11.56 14.89
CA GLU A 83 -6.42 11.48 15.38
C GLU A 83 -6.88 12.80 16.00
N SER A 84 -6.02 13.50 16.71
CA SER A 84 -6.33 14.84 17.25
C SER A 84 -6.63 15.85 16.13
N ALA A 85 -5.89 15.80 15.04
CA ALA A 85 -6.12 16.66 13.87
C ALA A 85 -7.49 16.41 13.20
N PHE A 86 -8.02 15.19 13.31
CA PHE A 86 -9.26 14.78 12.62
C PHE A 86 -10.49 14.71 13.54
N ALA A 87 -10.33 14.71 14.87
CA ALA A 87 -11.41 14.45 15.83
C ALA A 87 -12.63 15.37 15.64
N GLY A 88 -12.43 16.65 15.35
CA GLY A 88 -13.50 17.62 15.10
C GLY A 88 -13.99 17.67 13.64
N CYS A 89 -13.44 16.85 12.73
CA CYS A 89 -13.81 16.88 11.33
C CYS A 89 -15.13 16.09 11.10
N PRO A 90 -16.19 16.72 10.55
CA PRO A 90 -17.46 16.03 10.34
C PRO A 90 -17.38 14.87 9.34
N VAL A 91 -16.35 14.87 8.47
CA VAL A 91 -16.13 13.80 7.49
C VAL A 91 -15.28 12.67 8.07
N LEU A 92 -14.22 12.99 8.83
CA LEU A 92 -13.24 12.00 9.32
C LEU A 92 -13.52 11.56 10.76
N GLY A 93 -14.10 12.40 11.61
CA GLY A 93 -14.37 12.06 13.01
C GLY A 93 -15.16 10.75 13.20
N PRO A 94 -16.28 10.53 12.51
CA PRO A 94 -17.01 9.27 12.58
C PRO A 94 -16.18 8.05 12.13
N ARG A 95 -15.26 8.24 11.18
CA ARG A 95 -14.39 7.17 10.67
C ARG A 95 -13.29 6.79 11.64
N LEU A 96 -12.75 7.78 12.35
CA LEU A 96 -11.81 7.53 13.44
C LEU A 96 -12.43 6.61 14.50
N GLN A 97 -13.69 6.85 14.85
CA GLN A 97 -14.41 6.03 15.84
C GLN A 97 -14.62 4.59 15.35
N GLN A 98 -14.80 4.38 14.05
CA GLN A 98 -14.98 3.05 13.46
C GLN A 98 -13.68 2.24 13.39
N VAL A 99 -12.57 2.89 13.07
CA VAL A 99 -11.25 2.24 12.93
C VAL A 99 -10.18 3.11 13.59
N PRO A 100 -10.14 3.14 14.92
CA PRO A 100 -9.13 3.91 15.63
C PRO A 100 -7.72 3.36 15.34
N GLY A 101 -6.75 4.25 15.23
CA GLY A 101 -5.36 3.89 15.00
C GLY A 101 -5.02 3.46 13.57
N LEU A 102 -5.86 3.79 12.58
CA LEU A 102 -5.62 3.40 11.19
C LEU A 102 -4.27 3.96 10.68
N ARG A 103 -3.50 3.09 10.05
CA ARG A 103 -2.16 3.39 9.55
C ARG A 103 -2.10 3.37 8.03
N ILE A 104 -0.96 3.81 7.49
CA ILE A 104 -0.65 3.68 6.06
C ILE A 104 0.28 2.46 5.87
N PRO A 105 -0.23 1.26 5.53
CA PRO A 105 0.63 0.13 5.27
C PRO A 105 1.58 0.41 4.12
N GLY A 106 2.87 0.18 4.33
CA GLY A 106 3.88 0.26 3.30
C GLY A 106 3.83 -0.91 2.32
N CYS A 107 5.00 -1.33 1.85
CA CYS A 107 5.15 -2.53 1.02
C CYS A 107 6.42 -3.29 1.43
N TRP A 108 6.48 -4.57 1.07
CA TRP A 108 7.69 -5.36 1.26
C TRP A 108 8.73 -5.01 0.20
N GLU A 109 8.32 -5.03 -1.08
CA GLU A 109 9.17 -4.64 -2.20
C GLU A 109 8.54 -3.51 -3.03
N PRO A 110 9.27 -2.40 -3.23
CA PRO A 110 8.79 -1.23 -3.97
C PRO A 110 8.32 -1.53 -5.39
N PHE A 111 9.01 -2.43 -6.11
CA PHE A 111 8.66 -2.78 -7.49
C PHE A 111 7.31 -3.49 -7.56
N GLU A 112 7.05 -4.45 -6.67
CA GLU A 112 5.76 -5.14 -6.59
C GLU A 112 4.61 -4.16 -6.33
N LEU A 113 4.81 -3.20 -5.43
CA LEU A 113 3.82 -2.15 -5.18
C LEU A 113 3.58 -1.30 -6.44
N CYS A 114 4.64 -0.92 -7.14
CA CYS A 114 4.52 -0.13 -8.37
C CYS A 114 3.70 -0.89 -9.44
N LEU A 115 3.99 -2.16 -9.66
CA LEU A 115 3.21 -3.03 -10.57
C LEU A 115 1.74 -3.08 -10.16
N ARG A 116 1.48 -3.29 -8.87
CA ARG A 116 0.13 -3.35 -8.34
C ARG A 116 -0.65 -2.06 -8.56
N VAL A 117 -0.01 -0.90 -8.37
CA VAL A 117 -0.66 0.40 -8.57
C VAL A 117 -0.99 0.60 -10.05
N ILE A 118 -0.09 0.25 -10.97
CA ILE A 118 -0.35 0.30 -12.41
C ILE A 118 -1.52 -0.63 -12.79
N LEU A 119 -1.54 -1.86 -12.29
CA LEU A 119 -2.63 -2.81 -12.52
C LEU A 119 -3.95 -2.36 -11.90
N GLY A 120 -3.89 -1.58 -10.83
CA GLY A 120 -5.04 -1.06 -10.10
C GLY A 120 -5.68 0.20 -10.68
N GLN A 121 -5.07 0.83 -11.69
CA GLN A 121 -5.63 2.04 -12.30
C GLN A 121 -7.04 1.81 -12.86
N GLN A 122 -8.02 2.61 -12.41
CA GLN A 122 -9.41 2.60 -12.88
C GLN A 122 -10.13 1.24 -12.78
N VAL A 123 -9.75 0.40 -11.84
CA VAL A 123 -10.39 -0.88 -11.56
C VAL A 123 -10.62 -1.08 -10.07
N SER A 124 -11.49 -2.03 -9.71
CA SER A 124 -11.69 -2.39 -8.30
C SER A 124 -10.46 -3.07 -7.70
N VAL A 125 -10.32 -3.03 -6.37
CA VAL A 125 -9.26 -3.73 -5.64
C VAL A 125 -9.24 -5.22 -5.95
N LYS A 126 -10.41 -5.84 -6.07
CA LYS A 126 -10.59 -7.26 -6.43
C LYS A 126 -10.09 -7.56 -7.85
N ALA A 127 -10.37 -6.67 -8.81
CA ALA A 127 -9.86 -6.82 -10.17
C ALA A 127 -8.33 -6.66 -10.22
N ALA A 128 -7.78 -5.66 -9.52
CA ALA A 128 -6.34 -5.48 -9.39
C ALA A 128 -5.65 -6.71 -8.77
N ALA A 129 -6.24 -7.32 -7.73
CA ALA A 129 -5.74 -8.56 -7.14
C ALA A 129 -5.75 -9.72 -8.14
N THR A 130 -6.78 -9.80 -9.01
CA THR A 130 -6.84 -10.80 -10.07
C THR A 130 -5.73 -10.60 -11.11
N PHE A 131 -5.46 -9.35 -11.51
CA PHE A 131 -4.38 -9.06 -12.46
C PHE A 131 -2.99 -9.35 -11.86
N MET A 132 -2.79 -9.05 -10.57
CA MET A 132 -1.56 -9.41 -9.87
C MET A 132 -1.34 -10.92 -9.83
N ARG A 133 -2.40 -11.72 -9.58
CA ARG A 133 -2.29 -13.20 -9.61
C ARG A 133 -1.87 -13.71 -10.99
N ARG A 134 -2.47 -13.18 -12.05
CA ARG A 134 -2.09 -13.54 -13.42
C ARG A 134 -0.66 -13.12 -13.76
N LEU A 135 -0.20 -11.99 -13.22
CA LEU A 135 1.20 -11.57 -13.37
C LEU A 135 2.15 -12.50 -12.60
N ALA A 136 1.74 -12.99 -11.43
CA ALA A 136 2.50 -13.98 -10.66
C ALA A 136 2.63 -15.34 -11.39
N GLU A 137 1.66 -15.71 -12.25
CA GLU A 137 1.77 -16.90 -13.12
C GLU A 137 2.87 -16.73 -14.20
N VAL A 138 3.17 -15.48 -14.58
CA VAL A 138 4.23 -15.15 -15.56
C VAL A 138 5.59 -14.99 -14.89
N SER A 139 5.66 -14.32 -13.75
CA SER A 139 6.87 -14.12 -12.96
C SER A 139 6.53 -14.27 -11.48
N PRO A 140 6.68 -15.47 -10.89
CA PRO A 140 6.27 -15.76 -9.49
C PRO A 140 7.00 -14.92 -8.46
N ASN A 141 8.21 -14.48 -8.76
CA ASN A 141 9.03 -13.64 -7.87
C ASN A 141 9.04 -12.16 -8.31
N PHE A 142 8.21 -11.79 -9.28
CA PHE A 142 8.12 -10.42 -9.80
C PHE A 142 9.48 -9.82 -10.20
N VAL A 143 10.30 -10.60 -10.89
CA VAL A 143 11.64 -10.19 -11.32
C VAL A 143 11.52 -9.17 -12.46
N PRO A 144 12.15 -7.97 -12.34
CA PRO A 144 12.03 -6.91 -13.34
C PRO A 144 12.45 -7.35 -14.75
N GLU A 145 13.56 -8.07 -14.88
CA GLU A 145 14.09 -8.57 -16.15
C GLU A 145 13.15 -9.55 -16.83
N GLU A 146 12.46 -10.41 -16.05
CA GLU A 146 11.46 -11.36 -16.54
C GLU A 146 10.23 -10.61 -17.05
N ILE A 147 9.68 -9.69 -16.26
CA ILE A 147 8.48 -8.91 -16.60
C ILE A 147 8.73 -8.05 -17.85
N ALA A 148 9.91 -7.45 -17.96
CA ALA A 148 10.29 -6.65 -19.12
C ALA A 148 10.24 -7.44 -20.43
N LYS A 149 10.61 -8.72 -20.42
CA LYS A 149 10.78 -9.58 -21.61
C LYS A 149 9.60 -10.52 -21.87
N SER A 150 8.78 -10.80 -20.85
CA SER A 150 7.72 -11.81 -20.93
C SER A 150 6.54 -11.37 -21.80
N ASN A 151 5.81 -12.35 -22.31
CA ASN A 151 4.50 -12.12 -22.90
C ASN A 151 3.46 -11.91 -21.79
N LEU A 152 2.97 -10.69 -21.62
CA LEU A 152 2.00 -10.30 -20.60
C LEU A 152 0.54 -10.41 -21.05
N ASN A 153 0.25 -11.00 -22.23
CA ASN A 153 -1.12 -11.12 -22.75
C ASN A 153 -2.04 -11.95 -21.83
N SER A 154 -1.48 -12.94 -21.12
CA SER A 154 -2.20 -13.75 -20.13
C SER A 154 -2.74 -12.95 -18.95
N VAL A 155 -2.16 -11.77 -18.65
CA VAL A 155 -2.65 -10.88 -17.59
C VAL A 155 -4.02 -10.29 -17.94
N ARG A 156 -4.37 -10.21 -19.25
CA ARG A 156 -5.66 -9.73 -19.80
C ARG A 156 -5.99 -8.29 -19.38
N ILE A 157 -5.04 -7.41 -19.62
CA ILE A 157 -5.16 -5.95 -19.41
C ILE A 157 -4.96 -5.22 -20.74
N PRO A 158 -5.39 -3.94 -20.88
CA PRO A 158 -5.18 -3.15 -22.08
C PRO A 158 -3.70 -3.04 -22.46
N GLN A 159 -3.39 -3.04 -23.78
CA GLN A 159 -2.02 -3.00 -24.30
C GLN A 159 -1.20 -1.83 -23.71
N ARG A 160 -1.78 -0.65 -23.67
CA ARG A 160 -1.10 0.53 -23.08
C ARG A 160 -0.61 0.31 -21.65
N ARG A 161 -1.34 -0.51 -20.87
CA ARG A 161 -0.96 -0.84 -19.48
C ARG A 161 0.15 -1.88 -19.46
N ILE A 162 0.15 -2.81 -20.41
CA ILE A 162 1.28 -3.73 -20.64
C ILE A 162 2.55 -2.93 -20.95
N ASP A 163 2.43 -1.93 -21.83
CA ASP A 163 3.56 -1.09 -22.23
C ASP A 163 4.09 -0.28 -21.04
N THR A 164 3.21 0.26 -20.19
CA THR A 164 3.60 0.93 -18.94
C THR A 164 4.34 -0.01 -18.00
N LEU A 165 3.82 -1.24 -17.78
CA LEU A 165 4.48 -2.25 -16.93
C LEU A 165 5.88 -2.58 -17.44
N ARG A 166 6.01 -2.80 -18.76
CA ARG A 166 7.31 -3.09 -19.38
C ARG A 166 8.29 -1.92 -19.24
N SER A 167 7.83 -0.69 -19.48
CA SER A 167 8.68 0.49 -19.34
C SER A 167 9.23 0.64 -17.92
N VAL A 168 8.37 0.44 -16.91
CA VAL A 168 8.81 0.46 -15.50
C VAL A 168 9.76 -0.70 -15.21
N ALA A 169 9.45 -1.92 -15.68
CA ALA A 169 10.30 -3.09 -15.47
C ALA A 169 11.67 -2.94 -16.14
N HIS A 170 11.72 -2.40 -17.36
CA HIS A 170 12.98 -2.08 -18.04
C HIS A 170 13.82 -1.06 -17.28
N ALA A 171 13.22 0.04 -16.83
CA ALA A 171 13.92 1.09 -16.12
C ALA A 171 14.48 0.59 -14.77
N VAL A 172 13.75 -0.30 -14.07
CA VAL A 172 14.24 -0.93 -12.84
C VAL A 172 15.37 -1.92 -13.13
N ALA A 173 15.20 -2.79 -14.13
CA ALA A 173 16.20 -3.78 -14.53
C ALA A 173 17.52 -3.12 -15.02
N ALA A 174 17.41 -1.99 -15.70
CA ALA A 174 18.57 -1.21 -16.15
C ALA A 174 19.25 -0.40 -15.04
N GLY A 175 18.66 -0.37 -13.82
CA GLY A 175 19.15 0.47 -12.72
C GLY A 175 18.88 1.96 -12.89
N GLU A 176 18.12 2.35 -13.92
CA GLU A 176 17.74 3.74 -14.18
C GLU A 176 16.68 4.25 -13.21
N LEU A 177 15.81 3.34 -12.71
CA LEU A 177 14.73 3.63 -11.77
C LEU A 177 14.96 2.91 -10.43
N ASN A 178 15.44 3.65 -9.44
CA ASN A 178 15.56 3.15 -8.07
C ASN A 178 14.34 3.55 -7.24
N LEU A 179 13.37 2.64 -7.11
CA LEU A 179 12.14 2.87 -6.36
C LEU A 179 12.33 3.03 -4.83
N ARG A 180 13.52 2.74 -4.30
CA ARG A 180 13.87 2.98 -2.89
C ARG A 180 14.24 4.44 -2.62
N SER A 181 14.63 5.19 -3.67
CA SER A 181 14.90 6.63 -3.64
C SER A 181 13.70 7.39 -4.20
N TRP A 182 12.64 7.54 -3.41
CA TRP A 182 11.33 8.03 -3.90
C TRP A 182 11.41 9.37 -4.65
N LYS A 183 12.15 10.36 -4.13
CA LYS A 183 12.25 11.69 -4.76
C LYS A 183 12.76 11.62 -6.20
N GLU A 184 13.78 10.79 -6.43
CA GLU A 184 14.35 10.55 -7.75
C GLU A 184 13.45 9.69 -8.61
N ALA A 185 12.89 8.63 -8.02
CA ALA A 185 11.96 7.73 -8.68
C ALA A 185 10.72 8.46 -9.22
N ALA A 186 10.15 9.38 -8.45
CA ALA A 186 8.98 10.15 -8.86
C ALA A 186 9.23 10.98 -10.13
N VAL A 187 10.42 11.58 -10.26
CA VAL A 187 10.82 12.34 -11.46
C VAL A 187 10.91 11.45 -12.71
N ILE A 188 11.41 10.23 -12.54
CA ILE A 188 11.53 9.27 -13.65
C ILE A 188 10.16 8.68 -13.99
N LEU A 189 9.39 8.26 -12.99
CA LEU A 189 8.07 7.69 -13.17
C LEU A 189 7.11 8.63 -13.91
N GLN A 190 7.12 9.93 -13.63
CA GLN A 190 6.28 10.93 -14.30
C GLN A 190 6.53 11.00 -15.82
N LYS A 191 7.70 10.58 -16.31
CA LYS A 191 8.04 10.56 -17.73
C LYS A 191 7.58 9.28 -18.44
N ILE A 192 7.17 8.25 -17.69
CA ILE A 192 6.72 6.98 -18.27
C ILE A 192 5.25 7.11 -18.73
N PRO A 193 4.94 6.87 -20.00
CA PRO A 193 3.56 6.88 -20.49
C PRO A 193 2.66 5.95 -19.68
N GLY A 194 1.51 6.47 -19.25
CA GLY A 194 0.56 5.72 -18.41
C GLY A 194 0.73 5.93 -16.90
N ILE A 195 1.77 6.64 -16.48
CA ILE A 195 1.94 7.09 -15.08
C ILE A 195 1.42 8.52 -14.97
N GLY A 196 0.25 8.67 -14.39
CA GLY A 196 -0.38 9.97 -14.17
C GLY A 196 -0.26 10.47 -12.73
N PRO A 197 -0.77 11.70 -12.44
CA PRO A 197 -0.71 12.30 -11.10
C PRO A 197 -1.27 11.39 -10.01
N TRP A 198 -2.42 10.73 -10.24
CA TRP A 198 -3.01 9.79 -9.30
C TRP A 198 -2.03 8.66 -8.90
N THR A 199 -1.31 8.11 -9.88
CA THR A 199 -0.33 7.04 -9.62
C THR A 199 0.84 7.54 -8.78
N ILE A 200 1.32 8.75 -9.07
CA ILE A 200 2.40 9.39 -8.31
C ILE A 200 1.96 9.66 -6.88
N ASP A 201 0.78 10.26 -6.68
CA ASP A 201 0.26 10.55 -5.33
C ASP A 201 0.06 9.26 -4.51
N TYR A 202 -0.50 8.21 -5.14
CA TYR A 202 -0.69 6.93 -4.45
C TYR A 202 0.65 6.29 -4.05
N LEU A 203 1.65 6.31 -4.95
CA LEU A 203 2.99 5.82 -4.65
C LEU A 203 3.70 6.71 -3.62
N ALA A 204 3.50 8.04 -3.65
CA ALA A 204 4.02 8.95 -2.64
C ALA A 204 3.53 8.58 -1.24
N ILE A 205 2.25 8.26 -1.09
CA ILE A 205 1.67 7.78 0.18
C ILE A 205 2.36 6.50 0.65
N ARG A 206 2.36 5.47 -0.20
CA ARG A 206 2.73 4.11 0.20
C ARG A 206 4.23 3.82 0.17
N LEU A 207 4.92 4.36 -0.82
CA LEU A 207 6.36 4.17 -1.08
C LEU A 207 7.18 5.35 -0.57
N GLY A 208 6.78 6.58 -0.91
CA GLY A 208 7.45 7.80 -0.51
C GLY A 208 7.26 8.17 0.95
N ARG A 209 6.28 7.56 1.64
CA ARG A 209 5.91 7.85 3.03
C ARG A 209 5.56 9.32 3.25
N ASP A 210 5.03 9.96 2.22
CA ASP A 210 4.56 11.34 2.28
C ASP A 210 3.19 11.39 2.96
N CYS A 211 3.17 11.86 4.21
CA CYS A 211 1.95 11.95 5.02
C CYS A 211 0.96 12.99 4.48
N ASP A 212 1.40 13.87 3.56
CA ASP A 212 0.55 14.93 2.99
C ASP A 212 0.24 14.74 1.48
N ALA A 213 0.71 13.67 0.85
CA ALA A 213 0.30 13.31 -0.51
C ALA A 213 -1.21 12.99 -0.57
N PHE A 214 -1.89 13.40 -1.65
CA PHE A 214 -3.33 13.24 -1.75
C PHE A 214 -3.81 13.04 -3.19
N PRO A 215 -4.30 11.85 -3.58
CA PRO A 215 -4.76 11.55 -4.92
C PRO A 215 -6.19 12.09 -5.15
N GLN A 216 -6.32 13.41 -5.31
CA GLN A 216 -7.59 14.13 -5.38
C GLN A 216 -8.58 13.60 -6.43
N SER A 217 -8.07 12.99 -7.50
CA SER A 217 -8.90 12.41 -8.56
C SER A 217 -9.30 10.95 -8.32
N ASP A 218 -9.00 10.39 -7.14
CA ASP A 218 -9.39 9.04 -6.78
C ASP A 218 -10.91 8.92 -6.63
N LEU A 219 -11.53 8.05 -7.44
CA LEU A 219 -12.98 7.85 -7.44
C LEU A 219 -13.50 7.33 -6.10
N GLY A 220 -12.67 6.55 -5.39
CA GLY A 220 -12.98 6.06 -4.07
C GLY A 220 -13.05 7.21 -3.05
N LEU A 221 -12.06 8.08 -3.05
CA LEU A 221 -12.03 9.26 -2.18
C LEU A 221 -13.19 10.20 -2.47
N LEU A 222 -13.47 10.50 -3.75
CA LEU A 222 -14.59 11.34 -4.16
C LEU A 222 -15.92 10.82 -3.60
N ARG A 223 -16.20 9.53 -3.80
CA ARG A 223 -17.43 8.89 -3.30
C ARG A 223 -17.49 8.90 -1.78
N ALA A 224 -16.40 8.51 -1.10
CA ALA A 224 -16.37 8.41 0.36
C ALA A 224 -16.53 9.77 1.05
N ALA A 225 -16.00 10.82 0.44
CA ALA A 225 -16.11 12.18 0.96
C ALA A 225 -17.35 12.95 0.49
N GLY A 226 -18.16 12.36 -0.43
CA GLY A 226 -19.38 12.98 -0.95
C GLY A 226 -19.15 14.09 -1.98
N PHE A 227 -18.04 14.04 -2.73
CA PHE A 227 -17.70 15.03 -3.75
C PHE A 227 -17.78 14.43 -5.16
N ALA A 228 -18.26 15.22 -6.12
CA ALA A 228 -18.22 14.85 -7.53
C ALA A 228 -17.02 15.49 -8.26
N ASP A 229 -16.51 16.61 -7.76
CA ASP A 229 -15.41 17.36 -8.36
C ASP A 229 -14.10 17.17 -7.58
N PRO A 230 -13.00 16.73 -8.24
CA PRO A 230 -11.68 16.62 -7.62
C PRO A 230 -11.15 17.92 -6.99
N ARG A 231 -11.46 19.09 -7.58
CA ARG A 231 -11.01 20.39 -7.06
C ARG A 231 -11.71 20.72 -5.74
N ALA A 232 -13.01 20.42 -5.65
CA ALA A 232 -13.78 20.61 -4.42
C ALA A 232 -13.27 19.70 -3.31
N LEU A 233 -12.95 18.44 -3.63
CA LEU A 233 -12.33 17.51 -2.69
C LEU A 233 -10.93 17.99 -2.24
N LEU A 234 -10.11 18.48 -3.17
CA LEU A 234 -8.78 19.02 -2.82
C LEU A 234 -8.91 20.23 -1.89
N HIS A 235 -9.81 21.16 -2.19
CA HIS A 235 -10.07 22.31 -1.33
C HIS A 235 -10.50 21.88 0.09
N ARG A 236 -11.36 20.87 0.19
CA ARG A 236 -11.74 20.29 1.48
C ARG A 236 -10.53 19.66 2.19
N ALA A 237 -9.67 18.98 1.44
CA ALA A 237 -8.50 18.27 1.98
C ALA A 237 -7.42 19.23 2.55
N GLU A 238 -7.43 20.51 2.21
CA GLU A 238 -6.52 21.50 2.81
C GLU A 238 -6.63 21.56 4.34
N GLN A 239 -7.81 21.28 4.89
CA GLN A 239 -8.05 21.24 6.34
C GLN A 239 -7.46 20.00 7.01
N TRP A 240 -7.01 19.01 6.24
CA TRP A 240 -6.44 17.75 6.74
C TRP A 240 -4.90 17.76 6.73
N ARG A 241 -4.29 18.88 6.32
CA ARG A 241 -2.83 19.04 6.37
C ARG A 241 -2.33 19.02 7.82
N PRO A 242 -1.16 18.45 8.05
CA PRO A 242 -0.23 17.80 7.12
C PRO A 242 -0.48 16.29 6.96
N TYR A 243 -1.69 15.79 7.27
CA TYR A 243 -2.01 14.36 7.33
C TYR A 243 -2.97 13.88 6.25
N ARG A 244 -2.97 14.52 5.06
CA ARG A 244 -3.92 14.19 3.97
C ARG A 244 -3.84 12.74 3.51
N ALA A 245 -2.68 12.11 3.58
CA ALA A 245 -2.51 10.69 3.25
C ALA A 245 -3.25 9.79 4.24
N TYR A 246 -3.24 10.10 5.53
CA TYR A 246 -4.04 9.41 6.54
C TYR A 246 -5.53 9.67 6.36
N ALA A 247 -5.92 10.90 6.03
CA ALA A 247 -7.31 11.20 5.67
C ALA A 247 -7.79 10.33 4.49
N ALA A 248 -6.96 10.16 3.45
CA ALA A 248 -7.24 9.26 2.35
C ALA A 248 -7.42 7.81 2.82
N MET A 249 -6.59 7.32 3.73
CA MET A 249 -6.73 5.97 4.31
C MET A 249 -8.05 5.79 5.05
N TYR A 250 -8.45 6.76 5.89
CA TYR A 250 -9.75 6.74 6.58
C TYR A 250 -10.93 6.76 5.59
N LEU A 251 -10.83 7.50 4.50
CA LEU A 251 -11.84 7.53 3.45
C LEU A 251 -11.93 6.19 2.70
N TRP A 252 -10.80 5.57 2.38
CA TRP A 252 -10.77 4.26 1.72
C TRP A 252 -11.24 3.12 2.63
N ALA A 253 -11.01 3.19 3.94
CA ALA A 253 -11.37 2.13 4.87
C ALA A 253 -12.88 1.84 4.92
N VAL A 254 -13.71 2.86 4.71
CA VAL A 254 -15.18 2.72 4.71
C VAL A 254 -15.74 2.07 3.45
N GLN A 255 -15.00 2.15 2.32
CA GLN A 255 -15.46 1.59 1.05
C GLN A 255 -15.15 0.11 0.87
N HIS A 256 -14.21 -0.38 1.63
CA HIS A 256 -13.84 -1.78 1.62
C HIS A 256 -14.31 -2.34 2.95
N ASP A 257 -15.39 -3.12 2.92
CA ASP A 257 -15.75 -3.96 4.04
C ASP A 257 -14.48 -4.67 4.49
N VAL A 258 -13.90 -4.15 5.57
CA VAL A 258 -12.76 -4.72 6.28
C VAL A 258 -13.23 -5.99 7.01
N ILE A 259 -14.46 -6.38 6.72
CA ILE A 259 -15.20 -7.48 7.29
C ILE A 259 -15.13 -8.62 6.29
N GLY A 260 -14.26 -9.57 6.55
CA GLY A 260 -14.22 -10.76 5.70
C GLY A 260 -12.98 -11.61 5.85
N LEU A 261 -12.40 -11.70 7.05
CA LEU A 261 -11.70 -12.90 7.50
C LEU A 261 -12.69 -13.77 8.31
N GLU A 262 -13.97 -13.81 7.91
CA GLU A 262 -14.91 -14.78 8.42
C GLU A 262 -15.07 -15.90 7.40
N SER A 263 -14.59 -17.09 7.86
CA SER A 263 -14.70 -18.48 7.37
C SER A 263 -14.23 -18.76 5.95
#